data_3f676ebdad56eea0238c0a11d9e8a514
#
_entry.id   3f676ebdad56eea0238c0a11d9e8a514
#
_cell.length_a   1.000
_cell.length_b   1.000
_cell.length_c   1.000
_cell.angle_alpha   90.00
_cell.angle_beta   90.00
_cell.angle_gamma   90.00
#
_symmetry.space_group_name_H-M   'P 1'
#
loop_
_entity.id
_entity.type
_entity.pdbx_description
1 polymer ?
#
loop_
_entity_poly.entity_id
_entity_poly.type
_entity_poly.pdbx_seq_one_letter_code
_entity_poly.pdbx_strand_id
1 'polypeptide(L)'
;MTAIFAAIGIGVSAGIIAAGGGFSSGRGPDIFNPPTNADIWVVGDNIENGTSLDYSVATAQDEASSLESARVSMVFEAAGDSWRVMFTVVNGTAPAVENTVMMSKGLTREGQLDSSFRPYFDPIQRSLFAVRDMEYGQSPKYLVVGAPWEQIFYKSSEVIVRVTGEETVQTQAGSFDAFVLSFKLEENTSKIWIDRHLPLPVKAEVYDADDNLQYKYELGGAT
;
A
#
# COMPACT_ATOMS: atom_id res chain seq x y z
N MET A 1 5.56 27.30 -16.17
CA MET A 1 4.45 26.35 -16.09
C MET A 1 4.64 25.58 -14.81
N THR A 2 3.84 25.90 -13.80
CA THR A 2 3.98 25.31 -12.44
C THR A 2 3.16 24.03 -12.43
N ALA A 3 3.83 22.88 -12.47
CA ALA A 3 3.18 21.59 -12.31
C ALA A 3 2.73 21.47 -10.85
N ILE A 4 1.44 21.46 -10.64
CA ILE A 4 0.82 21.16 -9.33
C ILE A 4 0.87 19.65 -9.17
N PHE A 5 1.85 19.16 -8.44
CA PHE A 5 1.90 17.78 -7.99
C PHE A 5 0.77 17.57 -6.97
N ALA A 6 -0.28 16.91 -7.39
CA ALA A 6 -1.21 16.28 -6.47
C ALA A 6 -0.49 15.05 -5.89
N ALA A 7 0.32 15.26 -4.86
CA ALA A 7 0.68 14.15 -4.00
C ALA A 7 -0.64 13.56 -3.51
N ILE A 8 -0.90 12.28 -3.81
CA ILE A 8 -1.93 11.51 -3.11
C ILE A 8 -1.35 11.32 -1.70
N GLY A 9 -1.32 12.42 -0.97
CA GLY A 9 -1.20 12.37 0.47
C GLY A 9 -2.55 11.89 0.97
N ILE A 10 -2.60 10.65 1.44
CA ILE A 10 -3.72 10.16 2.23
C ILE A 10 -3.71 11.01 3.50
N GLY A 11 -4.29 12.20 3.39
CA GLY A 11 -4.43 13.14 4.47
C GLY A 11 -5.70 12.81 5.24
N VAL A 12 -5.55 12.27 6.43
CA VAL A 12 -6.62 12.16 7.42
C VAL A 12 -7.09 13.57 7.78
N SER A 13 -8.16 14.05 7.15
CA SER A 13 -8.91 15.19 7.64
C SER A 13 -10.17 14.68 8.33
N ALA A 14 -10.11 14.59 9.65
CA ALA A 14 -11.30 14.49 10.49
C ALA A 14 -12.09 15.80 10.37
N GLY A 15 -12.98 15.88 9.40
CA GLY A 15 -13.90 16.98 9.20
C GLY A 15 -15.27 16.62 9.72
N ILE A 16 -15.63 17.16 10.89
CA ILE A 16 -17.03 17.23 11.35
C ILE A 16 -17.74 18.22 10.42
N ILE A 17 -18.66 17.75 9.60
CA ILE A 17 -19.58 18.63 8.89
C ILE A 17 -20.98 18.40 9.43
N ALA A 18 -21.48 19.43 10.10
CA ALA A 18 -22.89 19.56 10.47
C ALA A 18 -23.68 20.18 9.32
N ALA A 19 -24.74 19.48 8.96
CA ALA A 19 -26.04 19.92 8.49
C ALA A 19 -26.20 20.82 7.25
N GLY A 20 -26.99 20.32 6.32
CA GLY A 20 -28.04 21.08 5.66
C GLY A 20 -28.06 21.05 4.15
N GLY A 21 -28.99 20.27 3.56
CA GLY A 21 -29.52 20.57 2.24
C GLY A 21 -29.69 19.40 1.28
N GLY A 22 -30.93 18.92 1.16
CA GLY A 22 -31.46 18.35 -0.07
C GLY A 22 -30.92 17.04 -0.58
N PHE A 23 -31.36 15.93 -0.02
CA PHE A 23 -31.12 14.60 -0.59
C PHE A 23 -32.09 14.31 -1.74
N SER A 24 -31.56 14.24 -2.95
CA SER A 24 -32.20 13.54 -4.05
C SER A 24 -32.13 12.04 -3.74
N SER A 25 -33.28 11.38 -3.86
CA SER A 25 -33.46 9.95 -3.59
C SER A 25 -32.65 9.06 -4.57
N GLY A 26 -31.44 8.73 -4.20
CA GLY A 26 -30.60 7.75 -4.86
C GLY A 26 -30.11 6.74 -3.83
N ARG A 27 -30.22 5.45 -4.14
CA ARG A 27 -29.78 4.26 -3.41
C ARG A 27 -28.88 4.56 -2.21
N GLY A 28 -29.34 4.14 -1.03
CA GLY A 28 -28.49 4.15 0.17
C GLY A 28 -27.17 3.42 -0.11
N PRO A 29 -26.12 3.67 0.69
CA PRO A 29 -24.85 3.02 0.49
C PRO A 29 -25.05 1.50 0.41
N ASP A 30 -24.51 0.86 -0.63
CA ASP A 30 -24.56 -0.59 -0.76
C ASP A 30 -23.91 -1.20 0.48
N ILE A 31 -24.73 -1.72 1.40
CA ILE A 31 -24.23 -2.37 2.61
C ILE A 31 -23.59 -3.68 2.18
N PHE A 32 -22.27 -3.73 2.25
CA PHE A 32 -21.54 -4.98 2.04
C PHE A 32 -21.76 -5.90 3.24
N ASN A 33 -22.32 -7.08 2.98
CA ASN A 33 -22.50 -8.12 3.99
C ASN A 33 -21.51 -9.26 3.69
N PRO A 34 -20.38 -9.36 4.43
CA PRO A 34 -19.43 -10.43 4.20
C PRO A 34 -20.02 -11.80 4.55
N PRO A 35 -19.60 -12.87 3.86
CA PRO A 35 -19.88 -14.23 4.28
C PRO A 35 -19.37 -14.49 5.71
N THR A 36 -20.03 -15.40 6.44
CA THR A 36 -19.68 -15.69 7.85
C THR A 36 -18.24 -16.21 8.02
N ASN A 37 -17.70 -16.82 6.97
CA ASN A 37 -16.33 -17.40 6.93
C ASN A 37 -15.41 -16.62 5.98
N ALA A 38 -15.66 -15.33 5.76
CA ALA A 38 -14.81 -14.50 4.94
C ALA A 38 -13.41 -14.39 5.55
N ASP A 39 -12.39 -14.54 4.72
CA ASP A 39 -11.02 -14.28 5.12
C ASP A 39 -10.83 -12.80 5.42
N ILE A 40 -10.05 -12.51 6.44
CA ILE A 40 -9.65 -11.16 6.84
C ILE A 40 -8.15 -11.05 6.65
N TRP A 41 -7.72 -9.97 6.05
CA TRP A 41 -6.31 -9.63 5.93
C TRP A 41 -5.97 -8.41 6.79
N VAL A 42 -4.83 -8.48 7.43
CA VAL A 42 -4.27 -7.41 8.24
C VAL A 42 -2.82 -7.19 7.82
N VAL A 43 -2.45 -5.94 7.58
CA VAL A 43 -1.08 -5.57 7.21
C VAL A 43 -0.12 -5.92 8.35
N GLY A 44 0.97 -6.59 8.02
CA GLY A 44 1.97 -7.01 9.00
C GLY A 44 1.64 -8.30 9.74
N ASP A 45 0.48 -8.90 9.53
CA ASP A 45 0.20 -10.25 10.05
C ASP A 45 1.13 -11.28 9.40
N ASN A 46 1.37 -12.37 10.11
CA ASN A 46 2.28 -13.44 9.70
C ASN A 46 3.77 -13.04 9.62
N ILE A 47 4.15 -11.88 10.16
CA ILE A 47 5.56 -11.58 10.36
C ILE A 47 6.03 -12.29 11.63
N GLU A 48 7.10 -13.07 11.49
CA GLU A 48 7.80 -13.73 12.57
C GLU A 48 9.20 -13.11 12.73
N ASN A 49 9.87 -13.45 13.85
CA ASN A 49 11.25 -13.04 14.05
C ASN A 49 12.15 -13.70 13.01
N GLY A 50 12.86 -12.90 12.23
CA GLY A 50 13.69 -13.35 11.12
C GLY A 50 13.01 -13.38 9.76
N THR A 51 11.71 -13.05 9.68
CA THR A 51 11.03 -12.89 8.37
C THR A 51 11.82 -11.94 7.48
N SER A 52 12.07 -12.36 6.25
CA SER A 52 12.73 -11.55 5.23
C SER A 52 11.84 -11.41 4.01
N LEU A 53 11.71 -10.17 3.54
CA LEU A 53 10.94 -9.84 2.34
C LEU A 53 11.81 -9.02 1.38
N ASP A 54 11.87 -9.46 0.13
CA ASP A 54 12.58 -8.77 -0.95
C ASP A 54 11.59 -8.27 -2.00
N TYR A 55 11.71 -7.00 -2.38
CA TYR A 55 10.87 -6.40 -3.41
C TYR A 55 11.69 -5.71 -4.48
N SER A 56 11.24 -5.83 -5.73
CA SER A 56 11.59 -4.90 -6.79
C SER A 56 10.59 -3.74 -6.75
N VAL A 57 11.06 -2.50 -6.62
CA VAL A 57 10.22 -1.31 -6.43
C VAL A 57 10.62 -0.26 -7.45
N ALA A 58 9.63 0.34 -8.12
CA ALA A 58 9.82 1.54 -8.92
C ALA A 58 8.75 2.58 -8.52
N THR A 59 9.16 3.81 -8.32
CA THR A 59 8.28 4.94 -7.99
C THR A 59 8.40 6.03 -9.04
N ALA A 60 7.34 6.84 -9.19
CA ALA A 60 7.41 8.04 -10.00
C ALA A 60 8.56 8.93 -9.50
N GLN A 61 9.28 9.52 -10.42
CA GLN A 61 10.33 10.49 -10.11
C GLN A 61 9.68 11.79 -9.62
N ASP A 62 9.88 12.11 -8.36
CA ASP A 62 9.86 13.49 -7.94
C ASP A 62 11.32 13.95 -7.74
N GLU A 63 11.58 15.26 -7.81
CA GLU A 63 12.94 15.83 -7.79
C GLU A 63 13.78 15.43 -6.56
N ALA A 64 13.16 14.79 -5.56
CA ALA A 64 13.78 14.45 -4.27
C ALA A 64 13.98 12.96 -4.04
N SER A 65 13.40 12.07 -4.87
CA SER A 65 13.45 10.63 -4.61
C SER A 65 13.50 9.84 -5.90
N SER A 66 14.54 9.06 -6.08
CA SER A 66 14.69 8.22 -7.26
C SER A 66 14.82 6.75 -6.88
N LEU A 67 13.70 6.09 -6.63
CA LEU A 67 13.66 4.64 -6.77
C LEU A 67 13.15 4.31 -8.18
N GLU A 68 13.93 4.63 -9.21
CA GLU A 68 13.56 4.33 -10.60
C GLU A 68 13.38 2.82 -10.83
N SER A 69 14.23 2.02 -10.21
CA SER A 69 14.17 0.57 -10.16
C SER A 69 15.09 0.10 -9.05
N ALA A 70 14.57 -0.06 -7.86
CA ALA A 70 15.33 -0.47 -6.70
C ALA A 70 14.94 -1.87 -6.23
N ARG A 71 15.90 -2.60 -5.67
CA ARG A 71 15.62 -3.75 -4.81
C ARG A 71 15.58 -3.25 -3.38
N VAL A 72 14.52 -3.59 -2.67
CA VAL A 72 14.31 -3.29 -1.25
C VAL A 72 14.22 -4.60 -0.51
N SER A 73 15.17 -4.87 0.37
CA SER A 73 15.16 -6.03 1.28
C SER A 73 14.81 -5.54 2.67
N MET A 74 13.97 -6.28 3.37
CA MET A 74 13.53 -6.01 4.73
C MET A 74 13.71 -7.27 5.56
N VAL A 75 14.42 -7.17 6.70
CA VAL A 75 14.53 -8.26 7.67
C VAL A 75 13.93 -7.80 8.98
N PHE A 76 13.00 -8.57 9.51
CA PHE A 76 12.23 -8.26 10.71
C PHE A 76 12.78 -8.97 11.93
N GLU A 77 13.19 -8.20 12.95
CA GLU A 77 13.60 -8.70 14.25
C GLU A 77 12.60 -8.25 15.31
N ALA A 78 12.17 -9.18 16.17
CA ALA A 78 11.25 -8.86 17.26
C ALA A 78 11.92 -7.90 18.28
N ALA A 79 11.22 -6.82 18.64
CA ALA A 79 11.68 -5.83 19.59
C ALA A 79 10.54 -5.42 20.55
N GLY A 80 10.15 -6.35 21.43
CA GLY A 80 8.97 -6.19 22.28
C GLY A 80 7.68 -6.19 21.44
N ASP A 81 6.86 -5.14 21.59
CA ASP A 81 5.61 -4.98 20.86
C ASP A 81 5.81 -4.36 19.46
N SER A 82 7.06 -4.18 19.05
CA SER A 82 7.44 -3.57 17.77
C SER A 82 8.34 -4.49 16.97
N TRP A 83 8.68 -4.06 15.75
CA TRP A 83 9.68 -4.65 14.89
C TRP A 83 10.89 -3.74 14.77
N ARG A 84 12.09 -4.29 14.87
CA ARG A 84 13.30 -3.70 14.33
C ARG A 84 13.44 -4.19 12.92
N VAL A 85 13.27 -3.31 11.94
CA VAL A 85 13.33 -3.68 10.53
C VAL A 85 14.63 -3.16 9.92
N MET A 86 15.44 -4.09 9.46
CA MET A 86 16.68 -3.80 8.72
C MET A 86 16.33 -3.66 7.24
N PHE A 87 16.51 -2.48 6.69
CA PHE A 87 16.34 -2.19 5.27
C PHE A 87 17.69 -2.22 4.56
N THR A 88 17.73 -2.89 3.41
CA THR A 88 18.80 -2.77 2.43
C THR A 88 18.18 -2.32 1.11
N VAL A 89 18.61 -1.16 0.60
CA VAL A 89 18.14 -0.60 -0.66
C VAL A 89 19.26 -0.56 -1.67
N VAL A 90 19.06 -1.22 -2.81
CA VAL A 90 19.98 -1.20 -3.96
C VAL A 90 19.27 -0.57 -5.14
N ASN A 91 19.73 0.61 -5.57
CA ASN A 91 19.16 1.33 -6.70
C ASN A 91 20.11 1.26 -7.91
N GLY A 92 19.73 0.49 -8.92
CA GLY A 92 20.55 0.29 -10.12
C GLY A 92 21.94 -0.26 -9.77
N THR A 93 22.99 0.45 -10.15
CA THR A 93 24.40 0.08 -9.88
C THR A 93 25.00 0.82 -8.68
N ALA A 94 24.19 1.61 -7.95
CA ALA A 94 24.66 2.32 -6.78
C ALA A 94 25.00 1.36 -5.63
N PRO A 95 25.89 1.75 -4.72
CA PRO A 95 26.15 0.98 -3.51
C PRO A 95 24.89 0.79 -2.70
N ALA A 96 24.77 -0.37 -2.04
CA ALA A 96 23.66 -0.63 -1.12
C ALA A 96 23.62 0.41 0.00
N VAL A 97 22.40 0.85 0.32
CA VAL A 97 22.15 1.73 1.47
C VAL A 97 21.41 0.91 2.52
N GLU A 98 21.97 0.85 3.71
CA GLU A 98 21.41 0.08 4.82
C GLU A 98 20.96 1.02 5.95
N ASN A 99 19.84 0.71 6.57
CA ASN A 99 19.37 1.41 7.76
C ASN A 99 18.42 0.52 8.56
N THR A 100 18.32 0.82 9.85
CA THR A 100 17.41 0.13 10.77
C THR A 100 16.30 1.09 11.21
N VAL A 101 15.05 0.65 11.05
CA VAL A 101 13.87 1.45 11.40
C VAL A 101 13.02 0.68 12.40
N MET A 102 12.58 1.36 13.47
CA MET A 102 11.60 0.79 14.38
C MET A 102 10.20 0.97 13.78
N MET A 103 9.44 -0.11 13.77
CA MET A 103 8.08 -0.15 13.24
C MET A 103 7.14 -0.87 14.21
N SER A 104 5.91 -0.40 14.31
CA SER A 104 4.85 -1.12 15.04
C SER A 104 4.53 -2.46 14.37
N LYS A 105 3.72 -3.31 15.00
CA LYS A 105 3.24 -4.57 14.40
C LYS A 105 2.43 -4.32 13.13
N GLY A 106 1.70 -3.21 13.03
CA GLY A 106 1.00 -2.77 11.82
C GLY A 106 1.87 -1.99 10.83
N LEU A 107 3.19 -2.11 10.90
CA LEU A 107 4.17 -1.53 9.98
C LEU A 107 4.13 0.01 9.91
N THR A 108 3.71 0.66 10.98
CA THR A 108 3.86 2.11 11.14
C THR A 108 5.23 2.43 11.73
N ARG A 109 5.95 3.35 11.09
CA ARG A 109 7.24 3.80 11.61
C ARG A 109 7.13 4.44 12.99
N GLU A 110 8.02 4.04 13.87
CA GLU A 110 8.15 4.59 15.23
C GLU A 110 9.46 5.36 15.35
N GLY A 111 9.42 6.47 16.09
CA GLY A 111 10.60 7.29 16.36
C GLY A 111 11.11 8.09 15.15
N GLN A 112 12.34 8.59 15.30
CA GLN A 112 12.99 9.42 14.29
C GLN A 112 13.71 8.56 13.25
N LEU A 113 13.61 8.95 11.97
CA LEU A 113 14.34 8.38 10.86
C LEU A 113 15.65 9.15 10.67
N ASP A 114 16.73 8.45 10.38
CA ASP A 114 17.95 9.08 9.94
C ASP A 114 17.69 9.91 8.68
N SER A 115 18.14 11.16 8.69
CA SER A 115 17.92 12.09 7.58
C SER A 115 18.57 11.63 6.28
N SER A 116 19.67 10.88 6.36
CA SER A 116 20.37 10.31 5.19
C SER A 116 19.58 9.17 4.54
N PHE A 117 18.72 8.48 5.31
CA PHE A 117 17.90 7.39 4.80
C PHE A 117 16.51 7.84 4.32
N ARG A 118 16.08 9.04 4.71
CA ARG A 118 14.77 9.57 4.31
C ARG A 118 14.51 9.55 2.80
N PRO A 119 15.45 9.89 1.91
CA PRO A 119 15.22 9.85 0.45
C PRO A 119 14.86 8.46 -0.08
N TYR A 120 15.23 7.41 0.63
CA TYR A 120 14.89 6.02 0.29
C TYR A 120 13.62 5.56 1.00
N PHE A 121 13.46 5.89 2.26
CA PHE A 121 12.35 5.42 3.08
C PHE A 121 11.00 6.07 2.71
N ASP A 122 10.98 7.37 2.42
CA ASP A 122 9.75 8.08 2.07
C ASP A 122 9.07 7.51 0.81
N PRO A 123 9.80 7.17 -0.28
CA PRO A 123 9.23 6.45 -1.43
C PRO A 123 8.73 5.06 -1.06
N ILE A 124 9.48 4.28 -0.26
CA ILE A 124 9.06 2.96 0.22
C ILE A 124 7.76 3.07 1.03
N GLN A 125 7.67 4.05 1.90
CA GLN A 125 6.47 4.30 2.70
C GLN A 125 5.26 4.64 1.82
N ARG A 126 5.44 5.42 0.76
CA ARG A 126 4.37 5.82 -0.17
C ARG A 126 4.01 4.74 -1.19
N SER A 127 4.76 3.67 -1.29
CA SER A 127 4.53 2.55 -2.21
C SER A 127 4.23 1.25 -1.48
N LEU A 128 5.24 0.54 -0.99
CA LEU A 128 5.09 -0.75 -0.33
C LEU A 128 4.16 -0.71 0.90
N PHE A 129 4.25 0.38 1.68
CA PHE A 129 3.43 0.54 2.88
C PHE A 129 2.16 1.37 2.63
N ALA A 130 1.86 1.78 1.40
CA ALA A 130 0.65 2.53 1.09
C ALA A 130 -0.63 1.78 1.45
N VAL A 131 -0.62 0.45 1.33
CA VAL A 131 -1.75 -0.42 1.71
C VAL A 131 -2.12 -0.30 3.18
N ARG A 132 -1.18 0.04 4.06
CA ARG A 132 -1.44 0.30 5.49
C ARG A 132 -2.42 1.45 5.67
N ASP A 133 -2.28 2.50 4.89
CA ASP A 133 -3.14 3.68 5.00
C ASP A 133 -4.57 3.35 4.54
N MET A 134 -4.74 2.31 3.71
CA MET A 134 -6.05 1.77 3.31
C MET A 134 -6.76 0.99 4.43
N GLU A 135 -6.09 0.72 5.54
CA GLU A 135 -6.73 0.14 6.74
C GLU A 135 -7.51 1.15 7.56
N TYR A 136 -7.20 2.45 7.44
CA TYR A 136 -7.71 3.47 8.36
C TYR A 136 -9.20 3.76 8.22
N GLY A 137 -9.80 3.50 7.08
CA GLY A 137 -11.19 3.85 6.83
C GLY A 137 -12.21 2.80 7.26
N GLN A 138 -11.91 1.53 7.12
CA GLN A 138 -12.87 0.45 7.35
C GLN A 138 -12.20 -0.82 7.88
N SER A 139 -12.55 -1.21 9.09
CA SER A 139 -12.17 -2.49 9.66
C SER A 139 -13.43 -3.35 9.83
N PRO A 140 -13.36 -4.65 9.59
CA PRO A 140 -12.25 -5.47 9.09
C PRO A 140 -12.09 -5.43 7.55
N LYS A 141 -10.89 -5.75 7.05
CA LYS A 141 -10.57 -5.83 5.62
C LYS A 141 -10.81 -7.26 5.11
N TYR A 142 -11.96 -7.45 4.47
CA TYR A 142 -12.33 -8.75 3.96
C TYR A 142 -11.69 -9.04 2.61
N LEU A 143 -11.13 -10.24 2.46
CA LEU A 143 -10.68 -10.80 1.19
C LEU A 143 -11.86 -11.54 0.52
N VAL A 144 -12.80 -10.79 0.01
CA VAL A 144 -13.99 -11.29 -0.70
C VAL A 144 -14.30 -10.37 -1.87
N VAL A 145 -14.57 -10.93 -3.03
CA VAL A 145 -14.91 -10.15 -4.23
C VAL A 145 -16.13 -9.26 -3.95
N GLY A 146 -15.99 -7.98 -4.22
CA GLY A 146 -16.97 -6.93 -3.95
C GLY A 146 -16.75 -6.20 -2.63
N ALA A 147 -15.91 -6.70 -1.71
CA ALA A 147 -15.63 -6.04 -0.43
C ALA A 147 -14.99 -4.67 -0.64
N PRO A 148 -15.55 -3.61 -0.06
CA PRO A 148 -14.92 -2.30 -0.04
C PRO A 148 -13.79 -2.28 1.01
N TRP A 149 -12.65 -1.68 0.66
CA TRP A 149 -11.53 -1.54 1.56
C TRP A 149 -11.34 -0.12 2.02
N GLU A 150 -11.47 0.83 1.10
CA GLU A 150 -11.28 2.24 1.38
C GLU A 150 -12.05 3.11 0.41
N GLN A 151 -12.21 4.36 0.81
CA GLN A 151 -12.81 5.42 0.06
C GLN A 151 -11.79 6.54 -0.10
N ILE A 152 -11.35 6.77 -1.32
CA ILE A 152 -10.45 7.87 -1.64
C ILE A 152 -11.22 8.96 -2.36
N PHE A 153 -10.85 10.22 -2.14
CA PHE A 153 -11.45 11.36 -2.82
C PHE A 153 -10.49 11.86 -3.90
N TYR A 154 -10.98 11.86 -5.15
CA TYR A 154 -10.26 12.43 -6.26
C TYR A 154 -11.11 13.55 -6.89
N LYS A 155 -10.58 14.79 -6.90
CA LYS A 155 -11.36 16.00 -7.26
C LYS A 155 -12.62 16.10 -6.37
N SER A 156 -13.82 16.03 -6.95
CA SER A 156 -15.10 16.02 -6.23
C SER A 156 -15.78 14.65 -6.23
N SER A 157 -15.09 13.62 -6.72
CA SER A 157 -15.63 12.28 -6.84
C SER A 157 -15.06 11.36 -5.77
N GLU A 158 -15.94 10.51 -5.26
CA GLU A 158 -15.60 9.43 -4.37
C GLU A 158 -15.20 8.21 -5.20
N VAL A 159 -14.04 7.64 -4.89
CA VAL A 159 -13.52 6.43 -5.54
C VAL A 159 -13.37 5.35 -4.48
N ILE A 160 -14.03 4.22 -4.68
CA ILE A 160 -13.97 3.11 -3.74
C ILE A 160 -12.91 2.11 -4.20
N VAL A 161 -11.95 1.86 -3.33
CA VAL A 161 -11.01 0.73 -3.45
C VAL A 161 -11.75 -0.52 -2.99
N ARG A 162 -11.78 -1.54 -3.84
CA ARG A 162 -12.46 -2.80 -3.52
C ARG A 162 -11.76 -4.02 -4.08
N VAL A 163 -12.06 -5.18 -3.51
CA VAL A 163 -11.68 -6.46 -4.08
C VAL A 163 -12.50 -6.71 -5.35
N THR A 164 -11.85 -6.80 -6.49
CA THR A 164 -12.52 -6.97 -7.81
C THR A 164 -12.43 -8.37 -8.36
N GLY A 165 -11.56 -9.22 -7.82
CA GLY A 165 -11.38 -10.59 -8.30
C GLY A 165 -10.26 -11.30 -7.56
N GLU A 166 -9.98 -12.51 -8.03
CA GLU A 166 -8.85 -13.33 -7.65
C GLU A 166 -8.07 -13.67 -8.91
N GLU A 167 -6.74 -13.59 -8.84
CA GLU A 167 -5.84 -13.88 -9.97
C GLU A 167 -4.63 -14.68 -9.47
N THR A 168 -4.18 -15.67 -10.24
CA THR A 168 -2.88 -16.28 -10.01
C THR A 168 -1.80 -15.39 -10.58
N VAL A 169 -0.92 -14.87 -9.74
CA VAL A 169 0.16 -13.94 -10.09
C VAL A 169 1.50 -14.65 -10.02
N GLN A 170 2.28 -14.51 -11.09
CA GLN A 170 3.67 -14.97 -11.12
C GLN A 170 4.58 -13.81 -10.74
N THR A 171 5.49 -14.05 -9.79
CA THR A 171 6.56 -13.13 -9.40
C THR A 171 7.89 -13.86 -9.36
N GLN A 172 8.99 -13.16 -9.08
CA GLN A 172 10.28 -13.82 -8.88
C GLN A 172 10.28 -14.74 -7.63
N ALA A 173 9.46 -14.45 -6.63
CA ALA A 173 9.29 -15.26 -5.43
C ALA A 173 8.46 -16.53 -5.66
N GLY A 174 7.71 -16.62 -6.76
CA GLY A 174 6.86 -17.78 -7.06
C GLY A 174 5.49 -17.41 -7.63
N SER A 175 4.57 -18.36 -7.48
CA SER A 175 3.16 -18.24 -7.91
C SER A 175 2.26 -18.05 -6.70
N PHE A 176 1.38 -17.05 -6.75
CA PHE A 176 0.48 -16.68 -5.67
C PHE A 176 -0.96 -16.59 -6.15
N ASP A 177 -1.88 -17.17 -5.40
CA ASP A 177 -3.32 -16.97 -5.62
C ASP A 177 -3.75 -15.74 -4.83
N ALA A 178 -3.85 -14.61 -5.52
CA ALA A 178 -4.00 -13.30 -4.92
C ALA A 178 -5.38 -12.69 -5.17
N PHE A 179 -5.92 -12.04 -4.16
CA PHE A 179 -7.04 -11.14 -4.31
C PHE A 179 -6.58 -9.82 -4.92
N VAL A 180 -7.38 -9.30 -5.84
CA VAL A 180 -7.07 -8.06 -6.55
C VAL A 180 -7.87 -6.92 -5.94
N LEU A 181 -7.18 -6.03 -5.23
CA LEU A 181 -7.72 -4.71 -4.92
C LEU A 181 -7.60 -3.84 -6.16
N SER A 182 -8.66 -3.16 -6.54
CA SER A 182 -8.55 -2.17 -7.60
C SER A 182 -9.39 -0.92 -7.33
N PHE A 183 -8.95 0.16 -7.96
CA PHE A 183 -9.66 1.41 -8.04
C PHE A 183 -9.37 2.09 -9.39
N LYS A 184 -10.25 3.00 -9.78
CA LYS A 184 -10.14 3.69 -11.07
C LYS A 184 -10.13 5.19 -10.85
N LEU A 185 -9.11 5.86 -11.41
CA LEU A 185 -9.02 7.31 -11.50
C LEU A 185 -9.15 7.71 -12.96
N GLU A 186 -10.23 8.40 -13.29
CA GLU A 186 -10.63 8.65 -14.69
C GLU A 186 -10.74 7.33 -15.47
N GLU A 187 -9.92 7.11 -16.50
CA GLU A 187 -9.89 5.86 -17.27
C GLU A 187 -8.85 4.86 -16.77
N ASN A 188 -7.98 5.24 -15.83
CA ASN A 188 -6.83 4.47 -15.41
C ASN A 188 -7.14 3.59 -14.20
N THR A 189 -6.89 2.30 -14.35
CA THR A 189 -7.15 1.30 -13.31
C THR A 189 -5.86 0.92 -12.60
N SER A 190 -5.83 1.15 -11.30
CA SER A 190 -4.78 0.69 -10.41
C SER A 190 -5.15 -0.65 -9.80
N LYS A 191 -4.13 -1.50 -9.58
CA LYS A 191 -4.30 -2.83 -9.01
C LYS A 191 -3.24 -3.11 -7.94
N ILE A 192 -3.67 -3.79 -6.87
CA ILE A 192 -2.81 -4.30 -5.80
C ILE A 192 -3.21 -5.76 -5.56
N TRP A 193 -2.25 -6.68 -5.60
CA TRP A 193 -2.47 -8.12 -5.45
C TRP A 193 -2.05 -8.56 -4.04
N ILE A 194 -2.98 -9.15 -3.31
CA ILE A 194 -2.81 -9.56 -1.91
C ILE A 194 -2.98 -11.06 -1.79
N ASP A 195 -1.92 -11.74 -1.38
CA ASP A 195 -2.00 -13.11 -0.90
C ASP A 195 -2.38 -13.12 0.58
N ARG A 196 -3.31 -14.01 0.99
CA ARG A 196 -3.83 -14.07 2.36
C ARG A 196 -2.79 -14.45 3.41
N HIS A 197 -1.70 -15.06 3.00
CA HIS A 197 -0.65 -15.58 3.90
C HIS A 197 0.55 -14.63 4.02
N LEU A 198 0.59 -13.58 3.23
CA LEU A 198 1.69 -12.63 3.23
C LEU A 198 1.33 -11.33 3.94
N PRO A 199 2.28 -10.76 4.70
CA PRO A 199 2.05 -9.56 5.51
C PRO A 199 1.94 -8.27 4.69
N LEU A 200 2.41 -8.30 3.44
CA LEU A 200 2.38 -7.22 2.47
C LEU A 200 1.91 -7.75 1.11
N PRO A 201 1.36 -6.91 0.24
CA PRO A 201 0.94 -7.33 -1.09
C PRO A 201 2.09 -7.92 -1.92
N VAL A 202 1.77 -8.89 -2.76
CA VAL A 202 2.76 -9.55 -3.65
C VAL A 202 3.15 -8.70 -4.84
N LYS A 203 2.24 -7.83 -5.29
CA LYS A 203 2.44 -6.95 -6.46
C LYS A 203 1.53 -5.74 -6.35
N ALA A 204 1.96 -4.62 -6.93
CA ALA A 204 1.10 -3.47 -7.19
C ALA A 204 1.52 -2.74 -8.46
N GLU A 205 0.53 -2.14 -9.12
CA GLU A 205 0.68 -1.20 -10.22
C GLU A 205 -0.34 -0.08 -10.01
N VAL A 206 0.14 1.11 -9.68
CA VAL A 206 -0.70 2.25 -9.29
C VAL A 206 -0.39 3.45 -10.20
N TYR A 207 -1.46 4.00 -10.76
CA TYR A 207 -1.43 5.09 -11.73
C TYR A 207 -2.20 6.30 -11.20
N ASP A 208 -1.83 7.49 -11.67
CA ASP A 208 -2.65 8.69 -11.48
C ASP A 208 -3.74 8.80 -12.58
N ALA A 209 -4.48 9.91 -12.56
CA ALA A 209 -5.54 10.15 -13.52
C ALA A 209 -5.04 10.47 -14.94
N ASP A 210 -3.78 10.85 -15.08
CA ASP A 210 -3.14 11.20 -16.35
C ASP A 210 -2.34 10.01 -16.94
N ASP A 211 -2.56 8.79 -16.41
CA ASP A 211 -1.90 7.53 -16.80
C ASP A 211 -0.39 7.49 -16.48
N ASN A 212 0.07 8.33 -15.56
CA ASN A 212 1.44 8.23 -15.10
C ASN A 212 1.55 7.21 -13.98
N LEU A 213 2.53 6.31 -14.11
CA LEU A 213 2.84 5.36 -13.06
C LEU A 213 3.28 6.12 -11.80
N GLN A 214 2.56 5.93 -10.69
CA GLN A 214 2.93 6.47 -9.40
C GLN A 214 3.91 5.56 -8.69
N TYR A 215 3.59 4.27 -8.66
CA TYR A 215 4.52 3.25 -8.21
C TYR A 215 4.11 1.86 -8.72
N LYS A 216 5.09 1.01 -8.80
CA LYS A 216 4.89 -0.44 -8.94
C LYS A 216 5.89 -1.18 -8.07
N TYR A 217 5.49 -2.35 -7.61
CA TYR A 217 6.40 -3.28 -6.95
C TYR A 217 5.99 -4.73 -7.19
N GLU A 218 6.94 -5.62 -6.98
CA GLU A 218 6.76 -7.06 -7.11
C GLU A 218 7.63 -7.78 -6.07
N LEU A 219 7.05 -8.78 -5.40
CA LEU A 219 7.76 -9.62 -4.44
C LEU A 219 8.81 -10.47 -5.17
N GLY A 220 10.07 -10.32 -4.76
CA GLY A 220 11.21 -11.05 -5.30
C GLY A 220 11.61 -12.25 -4.45
N GLY A 221 11.28 -12.24 -3.15
CA GLY A 221 11.58 -13.32 -2.21
C GLY A 221 10.89 -13.11 -0.87
N ALA A 222 10.56 -14.22 -0.19
CA ALA A 222 10.03 -14.24 1.16
C ALA A 222 10.53 -15.49 1.90
N THR A 223 11.08 -15.31 3.11
CA THR A 223 11.57 -16.40 3.97
C THR A 223 11.29 -16.12 5.43
#